data_230ff1a9314dc9c182c155f94cd4044e
#
_entry.id   230ff1a9314dc9c182c155f94cd4044e
#
_cell.length_a   1.000
_cell.length_b   1.000
_cell.length_c   1.000
_cell.angle_alpha   90.00
_cell.angle_beta   90.00
_cell.angle_gamma   90.00
#
_symmetry.space_group_name_H-M   'P 1'
#
loop_
_entity.id
_entity.type
_entity.pdbx_description
1 polymer ?
#
loop_
_entity_poly.entity_id
_entity_poly.type
_entity_poly.pdbx_seq_one_letter_code
_entity_poly.pdbx_strand_id
1 'polypeptide(L)'
;MHRSLILAASLTIAVSSAMAIDLKPLWNFDDPAQSEQRFRSALVTAAGDDAFILQTQIARTYGLRRDFAKSREILKGLEPELQTAGVEGRVRYSLELGRTYASATHPPELQTAETKALARTAYNKAYELAKGGRLDGLAIDALHMLAFVDTAPADQLKWGKEALTIAETSSQPAAKLWEASLRNNVGYALHGLGRYEEALEQFRQAVLLREAGSDVQAARIAHWMVGWTLRSLNRVDESLEIQLHLEREREAAGVPSPYVFEELELLYRAKGDEPRATHYAELKKAATK
;
A
#
# COMPACT_ATOMS: atom_id res chain seq x y z
N MET A 1 44.42 32.03 -54.02
CA MET A 1 43.08 31.70 -53.55
C MET A 1 43.23 30.65 -52.48
N HIS A 2 43.24 31.03 -51.19
CA HIS A 2 43.34 30.13 -50.05
C HIS A 2 41.93 29.97 -49.47
N ARG A 3 41.39 28.76 -49.49
CA ARG A 3 40.11 28.40 -48.82
C ARG A 3 40.47 27.86 -47.42
N SER A 4 40.15 28.62 -46.39
CA SER A 4 40.19 28.14 -45.00
C SER A 4 38.97 27.31 -44.75
N LEU A 5 39.16 26.02 -44.40
CA LEU A 5 38.12 25.16 -43.81
C LEU A 5 38.02 25.46 -42.32
N ILE A 6 36.85 25.93 -41.90
CA ILE A 6 36.48 26.01 -40.48
C ILE A 6 35.86 24.69 -40.09
N LEU A 7 36.54 23.91 -39.24
CA LEU A 7 36.03 22.72 -38.62
C LEU A 7 35.16 23.12 -37.41
N ALA A 8 33.85 22.96 -37.52
CA ALA A 8 32.96 23.14 -36.38
C ALA A 8 32.98 21.86 -35.55
N ALA A 9 33.58 21.90 -34.37
CA ALA A 9 33.51 20.81 -33.40
C ALA A 9 32.16 20.87 -32.68
N SER A 10 31.28 19.92 -32.98
CA SER A 10 30.00 19.70 -32.27
C SER A 10 30.30 19.06 -30.92
N LEU A 11 30.17 19.80 -29.84
CA LEU A 11 30.26 19.30 -28.48
C LEU A 11 28.97 18.57 -28.16
N THR A 12 28.94 17.25 -28.29
CA THR A 12 27.86 16.40 -27.83
C THR A 12 27.96 16.26 -26.31
N ILE A 13 27.16 17.05 -25.58
CA ILE A 13 26.96 16.83 -24.14
C ILE A 13 26.20 15.55 -23.99
N ALA A 14 26.89 14.47 -23.62
CA ALA A 14 26.27 13.25 -23.17
C ALA A 14 25.55 13.54 -21.84
N VAL A 15 24.23 13.74 -21.90
CA VAL A 15 23.40 13.74 -20.69
C VAL A 15 23.42 12.31 -20.20
N SER A 16 24.30 12.02 -19.25
CA SER A 16 24.24 10.79 -18.46
C SER A 16 22.90 10.84 -17.73
N SER A 17 21.93 10.01 -18.13
CA SER A 17 20.76 9.78 -17.30
C SER A 17 21.27 9.05 -16.05
N ALA A 18 21.53 9.83 -14.99
CA ALA A 18 21.75 9.23 -13.68
C ALA A 18 20.57 8.31 -13.39
N MET A 19 20.82 7.03 -13.11
CA MET A 19 19.78 6.11 -12.71
C MET A 19 19.20 6.65 -11.39
N ALA A 20 17.87 6.78 -11.34
CA ALA A 20 17.17 7.22 -10.14
C ALA A 20 17.60 6.39 -8.92
N ILE A 21 17.72 7.02 -7.76
CA ILE A 21 18.17 6.37 -6.53
C ILE A 21 17.27 5.18 -6.18
N ASP A 22 17.88 4.01 -5.92
CA ASP A 22 17.16 2.84 -5.40
C ASP A 22 16.90 3.01 -3.90
N LEU A 23 15.65 3.26 -3.56
CA LEU A 23 15.21 3.46 -2.18
C LEU A 23 14.99 2.14 -1.43
N LYS A 24 14.81 1.01 -2.14
CA LYS A 24 14.42 -0.26 -1.54
C LYS A 24 15.39 -0.76 -0.45
N PRO A 25 16.72 -0.76 -0.66
CA PRO A 25 17.68 -1.21 0.35
C PRO A 25 17.78 -0.27 1.56
N LEU A 26 17.30 0.97 1.43
CA LEU A 26 17.34 1.96 2.51
C LEU A 26 16.16 1.82 3.47
N TRP A 27 15.06 1.20 3.04
CA TRP A 27 13.87 1.00 3.86
C TRP A 27 13.98 -0.20 4.81
N ASN A 28 13.61 0.03 6.06
CA ASN A 28 13.16 -0.96 7.03
C ASN A 28 11.86 -0.42 7.64
N PHE A 29 10.72 -0.93 7.22
CA PHE A 29 9.42 -0.45 7.67
C PHE A 29 9.11 -0.81 9.12
N ASP A 30 9.75 -1.85 9.66
CA ASP A 30 9.63 -2.25 11.06
C ASP A 30 10.45 -1.33 12.00
N ASP A 31 11.47 -0.66 11.45
CA ASP A 31 12.27 0.36 12.14
C ASP A 31 12.45 1.61 11.27
N PRO A 32 11.46 2.53 11.29
CA PRO A 32 11.56 3.78 10.53
C PRO A 32 12.71 4.70 10.99
N ALA A 33 13.19 4.57 12.24
CA ALA A 33 14.33 5.35 12.71
C ALA A 33 15.64 4.87 12.07
N GLN A 34 15.79 3.57 11.90
CA GLN A 34 16.93 3.00 11.14
C GLN A 34 16.86 3.43 9.66
N SER A 35 15.67 3.44 9.07
CA SER A 35 15.48 3.93 7.69
C SER A 35 15.90 5.40 7.56
N GLU A 36 15.53 6.25 8.53
CA GLU A 36 15.98 7.65 8.57
C GLU A 36 17.50 7.77 8.54
N GLN A 37 18.20 7.00 9.37
CA GLN A 37 19.67 7.02 9.41
C GLN A 37 20.28 6.64 8.05
N ARG A 38 19.75 5.60 7.38
CA ARG A 38 20.20 5.18 6.05
C ARG A 38 19.95 6.26 5.00
N PHE A 39 18.78 6.91 5.01
CA PHE A 39 18.46 8.02 4.11
C PHE A 39 19.38 9.23 4.36
N ARG A 40 19.64 9.59 5.61
CA ARG A 40 20.57 10.68 5.94
C ARG A 40 22.00 10.37 5.50
N SER A 41 22.45 9.13 5.65
CA SER A 41 23.77 8.71 5.16
C SER A 41 23.85 8.80 3.64
N ALA A 42 22.83 8.36 2.91
CA ALA A 42 22.78 8.48 1.45
C ALA A 42 22.73 9.95 1.00
N LEU A 43 22.03 10.80 1.76
CA LEU A 43 21.90 12.24 1.45
C LEU A 43 23.23 12.98 1.46
N VAL A 44 24.25 12.53 2.21
CA VAL A 44 25.58 13.19 2.28
C VAL A 44 26.24 13.33 0.91
N THR A 45 26.03 12.38 0.02
CA THR A 45 26.62 12.34 -1.33
C THR A 45 25.61 12.58 -2.45
N ALA A 46 24.32 12.62 -2.13
CA ALA A 46 23.29 12.85 -3.12
C ALA A 46 23.16 14.33 -3.49
N ALA A 47 22.75 14.59 -4.72
CA ALA A 47 22.50 15.94 -5.23
C ALA A 47 21.26 15.96 -6.13
N GLY A 48 20.73 17.16 -6.40
CA GLY A 48 19.59 17.34 -7.30
C GLY A 48 18.38 16.51 -6.90
N ASP A 49 17.78 15.83 -7.86
CA ASP A 49 16.55 15.03 -7.65
C ASP A 49 16.72 13.92 -6.62
N ASP A 50 17.87 13.25 -6.56
CA ASP A 50 18.11 12.20 -5.57
C ASP A 50 18.11 12.76 -4.14
N ALA A 51 18.73 13.92 -3.93
CA ALA A 51 18.72 14.59 -2.63
C ALA A 51 17.29 15.02 -2.25
N PHE A 52 16.53 15.54 -3.19
CA PHE A 52 15.12 15.91 -2.98
C PHE A 52 14.28 14.67 -2.61
N ILE A 53 14.40 13.58 -3.36
CA ILE A 53 13.70 12.32 -3.11
C ILE A 53 14.03 11.78 -1.72
N LEU A 54 15.32 11.72 -1.35
CA LEU A 54 15.74 11.24 -0.03
C LEU A 54 15.12 12.06 1.11
N GLN A 55 15.04 13.39 0.96
CA GLN A 55 14.41 14.24 1.97
C GLN A 55 12.91 13.97 2.11
N THR A 56 12.19 13.66 1.01
CA THR A 56 10.79 13.22 1.10
C THR A 56 10.66 11.90 1.87
N GLN A 57 11.61 10.96 1.69
CA GLN A 57 11.60 9.69 2.41
C GLN A 57 11.97 9.87 3.89
N ILE A 58 12.88 10.79 4.23
CA ILE A 58 13.12 11.19 5.62
C ILE A 58 11.82 11.72 6.25
N ALA A 59 11.08 12.60 5.57
CA ALA A 59 9.78 13.07 6.03
C ALA A 59 8.80 11.91 6.30
N ARG A 60 8.77 10.89 5.41
CA ARG A 60 7.95 9.69 5.57
C ARG A 60 8.29 8.91 6.85
N THR A 61 9.58 8.80 7.22
CA THR A 61 9.97 8.09 8.45
C THR A 61 9.38 8.74 9.71
N TYR A 62 9.25 10.06 9.72
CA TYR A 62 8.56 10.78 10.81
C TYR A 62 7.05 10.52 10.81
N GLY A 63 6.42 10.53 9.62
CA GLY A 63 5.00 10.19 9.49
C GLY A 63 4.67 8.78 10.00
N LEU A 64 5.53 7.78 9.71
CA LEU A 64 5.39 6.42 10.24
C LEU A 64 5.52 6.35 11.76
N ARG A 65 6.32 7.22 12.37
CA ARG A 65 6.44 7.37 13.82
C ARG A 65 5.38 8.31 14.43
N ARG A 66 4.38 8.74 13.64
CA ARG A 66 3.30 9.66 14.03
C ARG A 66 3.76 11.08 14.38
N ASP A 67 5.00 11.46 14.08
CA ASP A 67 5.46 12.84 14.17
C ASP A 67 5.12 13.60 12.87
N PHE A 68 3.84 13.84 12.67
CA PHE A 68 3.33 14.51 11.47
C PHE A 68 3.78 15.99 11.41
N ALA A 69 4.03 16.61 12.55
CA ALA A 69 4.51 18.00 12.61
C ALA A 69 5.91 18.10 12.03
N LYS A 70 6.82 17.22 12.45
CA LYS A 70 8.20 17.19 11.92
C LYS A 70 8.24 16.78 10.45
N SER A 71 7.40 15.83 10.06
CA SER A 71 7.25 15.45 8.65
C SER A 71 6.87 16.66 7.78
N ARG A 72 5.86 17.45 8.18
CA ARG A 72 5.46 18.68 7.47
C ARG A 72 6.53 19.75 7.48
N GLU A 73 7.26 19.92 8.57
CA GLU A 73 8.39 20.88 8.64
C GLU A 73 9.43 20.56 7.58
N ILE A 74 9.83 19.28 7.44
CA ILE A 74 10.79 18.84 6.42
C ILE A 74 10.25 19.12 5.02
N LEU A 75 8.99 18.73 4.73
CA LEU A 75 8.38 18.95 3.44
C LEU A 75 8.28 20.44 3.11
N LYS A 76 7.93 21.27 4.07
CA LYS A 76 7.90 22.73 3.88
C LYS A 76 9.28 23.30 3.49
N GLY A 77 10.35 22.75 4.05
CA GLY A 77 11.71 23.09 3.67
C GLY A 77 12.03 22.81 2.20
N LEU A 78 11.31 21.86 1.56
CA LEU A 78 11.50 21.50 0.16
C LEU A 78 10.67 22.34 -0.83
N GLU A 79 9.73 23.17 -0.36
CA GLU A 79 8.85 23.96 -1.23
C GLU A 79 9.61 24.87 -2.22
N PRO A 80 10.73 25.54 -1.85
CA PRO A 80 11.49 26.38 -2.79
C PRO A 80 12.04 25.59 -3.99
N GLU A 81 12.37 24.30 -3.80
CA GLU A 81 12.95 23.45 -4.84
C GLU A 81 11.88 22.71 -5.67
N LEU A 82 10.62 22.74 -5.24
CA LEU A 82 9.54 21.91 -5.80
C LEU A 82 9.30 22.18 -7.30
N GLN A 83 9.52 23.39 -7.78
CA GLN A 83 9.32 23.74 -9.19
C GLN A 83 10.43 23.19 -10.11
N THR A 84 11.64 23.05 -9.58
CA THR A 84 12.81 22.55 -10.32
C THR A 84 13.01 21.05 -10.13
N ALA A 85 12.39 20.47 -9.11
CA ALA A 85 12.46 19.03 -8.85
C ALA A 85 11.87 18.20 -9.99
N GLY A 86 12.48 17.06 -10.25
CA GLY A 86 12.00 16.06 -11.21
C GLY A 86 10.61 15.54 -10.87
N VAL A 87 9.96 14.91 -11.84
CA VAL A 87 8.57 14.46 -11.69
C VAL A 87 8.42 13.48 -10.53
N GLU A 88 9.36 12.55 -10.34
CA GLU A 88 9.32 11.59 -9.23
C GLU A 88 9.42 12.28 -7.87
N GLY A 89 10.32 13.23 -7.69
CA GLY A 89 10.45 14.03 -6.47
C GLY A 89 9.14 14.74 -6.13
N ARG A 90 8.50 15.37 -7.11
CA ARG A 90 7.19 16.05 -6.93
C ARG A 90 6.06 15.11 -6.58
N VAL A 91 6.03 13.91 -7.16
CA VAL A 91 5.06 12.86 -6.81
C VAL A 91 5.25 12.44 -5.37
N ARG A 92 6.48 12.08 -4.97
CA ARG A 92 6.81 11.66 -3.62
C ARG A 92 6.51 12.75 -2.59
N TYR A 93 6.87 13.99 -2.88
CA TYR A 93 6.50 15.15 -2.05
C TYR A 93 4.98 15.19 -1.81
N SER A 94 4.18 15.09 -2.88
CA SER A 94 2.72 15.16 -2.78
C SER A 94 2.13 13.97 -2.02
N LEU A 95 2.68 12.75 -2.20
CA LEU A 95 2.30 11.56 -1.44
C LEU A 95 2.57 11.76 0.06
N GLU A 96 3.80 12.18 0.40
CA GLU A 96 4.18 12.33 1.81
C GLU A 96 3.42 13.48 2.47
N LEU A 97 3.17 14.58 1.76
CA LEU A 97 2.33 15.66 2.26
C LEU A 97 0.91 15.15 2.58
N GLY A 98 0.30 14.39 1.69
CA GLY A 98 -1.00 13.77 1.92
C GLY A 98 -0.99 12.87 3.16
N ARG A 99 0.05 12.06 3.33
CA ARG A 99 0.24 11.18 4.47
C ARG A 99 0.38 11.91 5.81
N THR A 100 0.79 13.17 5.80
CA THR A 100 0.82 13.97 7.04
C THR A 100 -0.56 14.45 7.48
N TYR A 101 -1.56 14.42 6.61
CA TYR A 101 -2.93 14.83 6.90
C TYR A 101 -3.86 13.64 7.18
N ALA A 102 -3.78 12.56 6.38
CA ALA A 102 -4.56 11.35 6.59
C ALA A 102 -3.84 10.13 6.02
N SER A 103 -3.64 9.12 6.86
CA SER A 103 -3.06 7.82 6.52
C SER A 103 -3.47 6.78 7.57
N ALA A 104 -3.13 5.50 7.35
CA ALA A 104 -3.43 4.43 8.29
C ALA A 104 -2.78 4.60 9.68
N THR A 105 -1.73 5.44 9.79
CA THR A 105 -1.06 5.71 11.07
C THR A 105 -1.74 6.79 11.92
N HIS A 106 -2.71 7.53 11.35
CA HIS A 106 -3.44 8.55 12.08
C HIS A 106 -4.48 7.93 13.02
N PRO A 107 -4.54 8.36 14.26
CA PRO A 107 -5.63 8.02 15.14
C PRO A 107 -6.94 8.65 14.65
N PRO A 108 -8.10 8.03 14.96
CA PRO A 108 -9.40 8.47 14.41
C PRO A 108 -9.73 9.95 14.65
N GLU A 109 -9.35 10.49 15.82
CA GLU A 109 -9.60 11.87 16.20
C GLU A 109 -8.88 12.92 15.33
N LEU A 110 -7.79 12.53 14.65
CA LEU A 110 -7.08 13.39 13.70
C LEU A 110 -7.60 13.29 12.27
N GLN A 111 -8.51 12.35 11.99
CA GLN A 111 -9.06 12.13 10.66
C GLN A 111 -10.34 12.93 10.44
N THR A 112 -10.26 14.26 10.56
CA THR A 112 -11.38 15.19 10.34
C THR A 112 -11.73 15.33 8.85
N ALA A 113 -12.89 15.91 8.55
CA ALA A 113 -13.27 16.21 7.16
C ALA A 113 -12.25 17.15 6.48
N GLU A 114 -11.70 18.10 7.23
CA GLU A 114 -10.69 19.05 6.75
C GLU A 114 -9.37 18.33 6.42
N THR A 115 -8.82 17.53 7.33
CA THR A 115 -7.57 16.80 7.09
C THR A 115 -7.72 15.81 5.94
N LYS A 116 -8.88 15.14 5.83
CA LYS A 116 -9.19 14.29 4.68
C LYS A 116 -9.25 15.07 3.36
N ALA A 117 -9.79 16.28 3.35
CA ALA A 117 -9.83 17.12 2.15
C ALA A 117 -8.43 17.55 1.70
N LEU A 118 -7.55 17.95 2.64
CA LEU A 118 -6.15 18.27 2.37
C LEU A 118 -5.39 17.06 1.83
N ALA A 119 -5.55 15.90 2.47
CA ALA A 119 -4.94 14.65 2.01
C ALA A 119 -5.41 14.28 0.60
N ARG A 120 -6.72 14.35 0.33
CA ARG A 120 -7.29 14.06 -1.01
C ARG A 120 -6.70 14.98 -2.08
N THR A 121 -6.53 16.27 -1.79
CA THR A 121 -5.91 17.22 -2.71
C THR A 121 -4.47 16.83 -3.03
N ALA A 122 -3.70 16.47 -2.01
CA ALA A 122 -2.31 16.06 -2.19
C ALA A 122 -2.18 14.74 -2.95
N TYR A 123 -3.01 13.74 -2.65
CA TYR A 123 -2.99 12.44 -3.33
C TYR A 123 -3.46 12.53 -4.79
N ASN A 124 -4.49 13.32 -5.09
CA ASN A 124 -4.88 13.59 -6.48
C ASN A 124 -3.75 14.24 -7.26
N LYS A 125 -3.05 15.24 -6.67
CA LYS A 125 -1.89 15.84 -7.30
C LYS A 125 -0.77 14.83 -7.55
N ALA A 126 -0.51 13.95 -6.59
CA ALA A 126 0.47 12.87 -6.76
C ALA A 126 0.08 11.93 -7.91
N TYR A 127 -1.20 11.52 -7.97
CA TYR A 127 -1.72 10.66 -9.03
C TYR A 127 -1.55 11.27 -10.42
N GLU A 128 -1.99 12.53 -10.61
CA GLU A 128 -1.88 13.21 -11.92
C GLU A 128 -0.42 13.38 -12.36
N LEU A 129 0.47 13.74 -11.44
CA LEU A 129 1.90 13.83 -11.72
C LEU A 129 2.51 12.48 -12.08
N ALA A 130 2.17 11.42 -11.33
CA ALA A 130 2.69 10.08 -11.56
C ALA A 130 2.20 9.52 -12.90
N LYS A 131 0.92 9.70 -13.22
CA LYS A 131 0.32 9.33 -14.51
C LYS A 131 1.00 10.04 -15.68
N GLY A 132 1.17 11.37 -15.59
CA GLY A 132 1.87 12.16 -16.62
C GLY A 132 3.35 11.76 -16.78
N GLY A 133 4.00 11.38 -15.68
CA GLY A 133 5.39 10.92 -15.65
C GLY A 133 5.58 9.44 -15.96
N ARG A 134 4.52 8.68 -16.18
CA ARG A 134 4.56 7.22 -16.38
C ARG A 134 5.24 6.49 -15.21
N LEU A 135 4.95 6.90 -14.00
CA LEU A 135 5.43 6.31 -12.75
C LEU A 135 4.32 5.42 -12.15
N ASP A 136 4.04 4.30 -12.81
CA ASP A 136 2.86 3.48 -12.56
C ASP A 136 2.78 3.01 -11.09
N GLY A 137 3.91 2.59 -10.49
CA GLY A 137 3.95 2.19 -9.08
C GLY A 137 3.57 3.31 -8.12
N LEU A 138 3.96 4.56 -8.41
CA LEU A 138 3.60 5.73 -7.60
C LEU A 138 2.16 6.20 -7.88
N ALA A 139 1.66 6.01 -9.11
CA ALA A 139 0.26 6.26 -9.43
C ALA A 139 -0.66 5.32 -8.63
N ILE A 140 -0.31 4.04 -8.56
CA ILE A 140 -1.02 3.05 -7.74
C ILE A 140 -0.97 3.44 -6.24
N ASP A 141 0.19 3.85 -5.73
CA ASP A 141 0.33 4.28 -4.34
C ASP A 141 -0.60 5.46 -4.02
N ALA A 142 -0.71 6.44 -4.94
CA ALA A 142 -1.61 7.57 -4.76
C ALA A 142 -3.10 7.16 -4.76
N LEU A 143 -3.52 6.28 -5.67
CA LEU A 143 -4.88 5.73 -5.71
C LEU A 143 -5.20 4.89 -4.46
N HIS A 144 -4.23 4.10 -3.99
CA HIS A 144 -4.35 3.36 -2.73
C HIS A 144 -4.58 4.29 -1.55
N MET A 145 -3.83 5.40 -1.48
CA MET A 145 -4.01 6.40 -0.43
C MET A 145 -5.34 7.14 -0.55
N LEU A 146 -5.88 7.38 -1.74
CA LEU A 146 -7.24 7.92 -1.94
C LEU A 146 -8.31 6.98 -1.35
N ALA A 147 -8.16 5.66 -1.48
CA ALA A 147 -9.07 4.69 -0.88
C ALA A 147 -9.05 4.70 0.66
N PHE A 148 -7.99 5.19 1.31
CA PHE A 148 -7.96 5.43 2.76
C PHE A 148 -8.72 6.70 3.17
N VAL A 149 -8.78 7.70 2.29
CA VAL A 149 -9.48 8.96 2.56
C VAL A 149 -10.98 8.82 2.27
N ASP A 150 -11.31 8.20 1.14
CA ASP A 150 -12.67 7.97 0.66
C ASP A 150 -13.12 6.58 1.10
N THR A 151 -13.65 6.49 2.32
CA THR A 151 -13.92 5.22 3.00
C THR A 151 -15.24 4.55 2.63
N ALA A 152 -16.10 5.21 1.82
CA ALA A 152 -17.31 4.55 1.32
C ALA A 152 -16.93 3.39 0.37
N PRO A 153 -17.53 2.20 0.50
CA PRO A 153 -17.15 1.04 -0.29
C PRO A 153 -17.20 1.27 -1.81
N ALA A 154 -18.11 2.11 -2.29
CA ALA A 154 -18.20 2.47 -3.70
C ALA A 154 -16.98 3.29 -4.19
N ASP A 155 -16.49 4.22 -3.36
CA ASP A 155 -15.31 5.03 -3.67
C ASP A 155 -14.04 4.18 -3.58
N GLN A 156 -13.93 3.33 -2.55
CA GLN A 156 -12.83 2.37 -2.43
C GLN A 156 -12.76 1.42 -3.63
N LEU A 157 -13.92 0.94 -4.11
CA LEU A 157 -14.00 0.12 -5.30
C LEU A 157 -13.54 0.88 -6.56
N LYS A 158 -13.93 2.14 -6.69
CA LYS A 158 -13.51 3.00 -7.81
C LYS A 158 -11.99 3.13 -7.85
N TRP A 159 -11.37 3.58 -6.76
CA TRP A 159 -9.93 3.76 -6.67
C TRP A 159 -9.16 2.44 -6.79
N GLY A 160 -9.67 1.38 -6.16
CA GLY A 160 -9.07 0.04 -6.23
C GLY A 160 -9.08 -0.53 -7.64
N LYS A 161 -10.18 -0.40 -8.40
CA LYS A 161 -10.26 -0.88 -9.79
C LYS A 161 -9.33 -0.10 -10.72
N GLU A 162 -9.25 1.22 -10.57
CA GLU A 162 -8.33 2.05 -11.36
C GLU A 162 -6.87 1.66 -11.10
N ALA A 163 -6.49 1.48 -9.82
CA ALA A 163 -5.17 1.02 -9.45
C ALA A 163 -4.86 -0.40 -9.97
N LEU A 164 -5.83 -1.32 -9.90
CA LEU A 164 -5.68 -2.68 -10.39
C LEU A 164 -5.47 -2.70 -11.91
N THR A 165 -6.23 -1.90 -12.66
CA THR A 165 -6.05 -1.77 -14.12
C THR A 165 -4.62 -1.32 -14.46
N ILE A 166 -4.05 -0.37 -13.71
CA ILE A 166 -2.66 0.05 -13.91
C ILE A 166 -1.70 -1.12 -13.61
N ALA A 167 -1.89 -1.83 -12.50
CA ALA A 167 -1.04 -2.97 -12.13
C ALA A 167 -1.08 -4.09 -13.18
N GLU A 168 -2.26 -4.40 -13.75
CA GLU A 168 -2.44 -5.44 -14.75
C GLU A 168 -1.82 -5.08 -16.10
N THR A 169 -1.88 -3.81 -16.50
CA THR A 169 -1.44 -3.36 -17.84
C THR A 169 0.00 -2.85 -17.87
N SER A 170 0.56 -2.47 -16.72
CA SER A 170 1.93 -1.94 -16.63
C SER A 170 2.98 -3.01 -16.91
N SER A 171 4.07 -2.60 -17.57
CA SER A 171 5.31 -3.39 -17.70
C SER A 171 6.30 -3.15 -16.55
N GLN A 172 6.01 -2.20 -15.65
CA GLN A 172 6.92 -1.83 -14.55
C GLN A 172 6.84 -2.83 -13.40
N PRO A 173 7.95 -3.43 -12.95
CA PRO A 173 7.94 -4.37 -11.82
C PRO A 173 7.34 -3.76 -10.54
N ALA A 174 7.62 -2.47 -10.28
CA ALA A 174 7.08 -1.75 -9.13
C ALA A 174 5.53 -1.69 -9.11
N ALA A 175 4.88 -1.62 -10.28
CA ALA A 175 3.42 -1.67 -10.40
C ALA A 175 2.89 -3.09 -10.20
N LYS A 176 3.55 -4.09 -10.78
CA LYS A 176 3.16 -5.51 -10.67
C LYS A 176 3.13 -6.01 -9.22
N LEU A 177 4.02 -5.55 -8.38
CA LEU A 177 4.07 -5.92 -6.95
C LEU A 177 2.79 -5.55 -6.18
N TRP A 178 1.99 -4.63 -6.68
CA TRP A 178 0.74 -4.22 -6.04
C TRP A 178 -0.44 -5.16 -6.29
N GLU A 179 -0.40 -5.98 -7.35
CA GLU A 179 -1.58 -6.69 -7.86
C GLU A 179 -2.31 -7.50 -6.78
N ALA A 180 -1.59 -8.33 -6.02
CA ALA A 180 -2.21 -9.15 -4.97
C ALA A 180 -2.92 -8.32 -3.89
N SER A 181 -2.30 -7.20 -3.46
CA SER A 181 -2.88 -6.29 -2.47
C SER A 181 -4.10 -5.56 -3.02
N LEU A 182 -4.04 -5.14 -4.29
CA LEU A 182 -5.15 -4.44 -4.95
C LEU A 182 -6.35 -5.37 -5.15
N ARG A 183 -6.13 -6.63 -5.54
CA ARG A 183 -7.21 -7.62 -5.62
C ARG A 183 -7.89 -7.82 -4.28
N ASN A 184 -7.11 -7.91 -3.21
CA ASN A 184 -7.65 -7.98 -1.86
C ASN A 184 -8.50 -6.73 -1.51
N ASN A 185 -8.02 -5.54 -1.82
CA ASN A 185 -8.73 -4.29 -1.54
C ASN A 185 -10.02 -4.15 -2.37
N VAL A 186 -9.97 -4.52 -3.66
CA VAL A 186 -11.16 -4.56 -4.53
C VAL A 186 -12.17 -5.59 -4.00
N GLY A 187 -11.71 -6.77 -3.62
CA GLY A 187 -12.55 -7.80 -3.00
C GLY A 187 -13.22 -7.31 -1.72
N TYR A 188 -12.47 -6.62 -0.86
CA TYR A 188 -13.00 -6.05 0.38
C TYR A 188 -14.08 -4.99 0.11
N ALA A 189 -13.85 -4.08 -0.84
CA ALA A 189 -14.83 -3.08 -1.23
C ALA A 189 -16.09 -3.70 -1.85
N LEU A 190 -15.94 -4.73 -2.70
CA LEU A 190 -17.05 -5.50 -3.26
C LEU A 190 -17.85 -6.21 -2.19
N HIS A 191 -17.18 -6.82 -1.20
CA HIS A 191 -17.82 -7.46 -0.06
C HIS A 191 -18.65 -6.44 0.74
N GLY A 192 -18.09 -5.25 1.01
CA GLY A 192 -18.79 -4.16 1.69
C GLY A 192 -20.02 -3.64 0.93
N LEU A 193 -20.10 -3.86 -0.39
CA LEU A 193 -21.27 -3.58 -1.24
C LEU A 193 -22.25 -4.76 -1.33
N GLY A 194 -22.02 -5.88 -0.63
CA GLY A 194 -22.83 -7.09 -0.75
C GLY A 194 -22.64 -7.87 -2.05
N ARG A 195 -21.62 -7.54 -2.86
CA ARG A 195 -21.28 -8.18 -4.14
C ARG A 195 -20.35 -9.36 -3.89
N TYR A 196 -20.82 -10.33 -3.11
CA TYR A 196 -19.98 -11.40 -2.53
C TYR A 196 -19.36 -12.33 -3.57
N GLU A 197 -20.05 -12.69 -4.64
CA GLU A 197 -19.47 -13.56 -5.68
C GLU A 197 -18.30 -12.86 -6.41
N GLU A 198 -18.45 -11.57 -6.70
CA GLU A 198 -17.36 -10.80 -7.32
C GLU A 198 -16.20 -10.60 -6.34
N ALA A 199 -16.49 -10.42 -5.04
CA ALA A 199 -15.47 -10.34 -4.00
C ALA A 199 -14.69 -11.66 -3.89
N LEU A 200 -15.40 -12.79 -3.91
CA LEU A 200 -14.81 -14.14 -3.86
C LEU A 200 -13.83 -14.37 -5.01
N GLU A 201 -14.19 -13.94 -6.22
CA GLU A 201 -13.29 -14.05 -7.37
C GLU A 201 -12.01 -13.24 -7.18
N GLN A 202 -12.10 -11.99 -6.69
CA GLN A 202 -10.91 -11.17 -6.44
C GLN A 202 -10.03 -11.77 -5.34
N PHE A 203 -10.62 -12.30 -4.27
CA PHE A 203 -9.86 -12.94 -3.19
C PHE A 203 -9.18 -14.23 -3.65
N ARG A 204 -9.81 -15.05 -4.50
CA ARG A 204 -9.20 -16.24 -5.09
C ARG A 204 -7.98 -15.88 -5.96
N GLN A 205 -8.09 -14.83 -6.76
CA GLN A 205 -6.95 -14.34 -7.53
C GLN A 205 -5.82 -13.82 -6.61
N ALA A 206 -6.18 -13.13 -5.52
CA ALA A 206 -5.19 -12.71 -4.52
C ALA A 206 -4.49 -13.91 -3.86
N VAL A 207 -5.21 -15.01 -3.56
CA VAL A 207 -4.63 -16.26 -3.03
C VAL A 207 -3.56 -16.79 -3.97
N LEU A 208 -3.88 -16.98 -5.27
CA LEU A 208 -2.92 -17.50 -6.26
C LEU A 208 -1.63 -16.67 -6.32
N LEU A 209 -1.76 -15.34 -6.29
CA LEU A 209 -0.60 -14.44 -6.31
C LEU A 209 0.21 -14.48 -5.01
N ARG A 210 -0.44 -14.66 -3.85
CA ARG A 210 0.23 -14.72 -2.55
C ARG A 210 0.93 -16.06 -2.34
N GLU A 211 0.34 -17.17 -2.78
CA GLU A 211 0.95 -18.50 -2.73
C GLU A 211 2.18 -18.63 -3.64
N ALA A 212 2.21 -17.90 -4.75
CA ALA A 212 3.39 -17.82 -5.61
C ALA A 212 4.54 -17.01 -4.96
N GLY A 213 4.28 -16.27 -3.89
CA GLY A 213 5.26 -15.49 -3.15
C GLY A 213 5.81 -16.22 -1.92
N SER A 214 6.63 -15.51 -1.13
CA SER A 214 7.24 -16.05 0.10
C SER A 214 6.57 -15.55 1.40
N ASP A 215 5.59 -14.64 1.30
CA ASP A 215 4.91 -14.07 2.47
C ASP A 215 3.75 -14.96 2.91
N VAL A 216 4.06 -15.91 3.79
CA VAL A 216 3.09 -16.88 4.35
C VAL A 216 1.95 -16.17 5.10
N GLN A 217 2.24 -15.05 5.78
CA GLN A 217 1.20 -14.32 6.50
C GLN A 217 0.21 -13.67 5.56
N ALA A 218 0.68 -13.07 4.46
CA ALA A 218 -0.19 -12.51 3.44
C ALA A 218 -1.04 -13.58 2.73
N ALA A 219 -0.49 -14.77 2.50
CA ALA A 219 -1.24 -15.91 1.96
C ALA A 219 -2.38 -16.35 2.92
N ARG A 220 -2.08 -16.47 4.21
CA ARG A 220 -3.10 -16.79 5.24
C ARG A 220 -4.23 -15.77 5.31
N ILE A 221 -3.90 -14.48 5.20
CA ILE A 221 -4.93 -13.42 5.14
C ILE A 221 -5.80 -13.57 3.89
N ALA A 222 -5.21 -13.86 2.73
CA ALA A 222 -5.98 -14.07 1.50
C ALA A 222 -6.94 -15.26 1.60
N HIS A 223 -6.50 -16.39 2.16
CA HIS A 223 -7.36 -17.54 2.43
C HIS A 223 -8.49 -17.21 3.43
N TRP A 224 -8.17 -16.46 4.48
CA TRP A 224 -9.18 -16.02 5.44
C TRP A 224 -10.27 -15.18 4.77
N MET A 225 -9.90 -14.26 3.86
CA MET A 225 -10.87 -13.46 3.09
C MET A 225 -11.78 -14.33 2.21
N VAL A 226 -11.26 -15.41 1.62
CA VAL A 226 -12.06 -16.38 0.88
C VAL A 226 -13.06 -17.06 1.80
N GLY A 227 -12.62 -17.61 2.95
CA GLY A 227 -13.49 -18.26 3.93
C GLY A 227 -14.59 -17.31 4.45
N TRP A 228 -14.22 -16.10 4.84
CA TRP A 228 -15.14 -15.06 5.28
C TRP A 228 -16.23 -14.74 4.23
N THR A 229 -15.84 -14.65 2.96
CA THR A 229 -16.78 -14.37 1.86
C THR A 229 -17.69 -15.57 1.58
N LEU A 230 -17.17 -16.80 1.65
CA LEU A 230 -17.97 -18.03 1.53
C LEU A 230 -19.05 -18.11 2.60
N ARG A 231 -18.75 -17.73 3.86
CA ARG A 231 -19.77 -17.63 4.91
C ARG A 231 -20.84 -16.60 4.55
N SER A 232 -20.46 -15.44 4.01
CA SER A 232 -21.40 -14.41 3.56
C SER A 232 -22.31 -14.88 2.41
N LEU A 233 -21.84 -15.85 1.62
CA LEU A 233 -22.59 -16.53 0.57
C LEU A 233 -23.41 -17.73 1.08
N ASN A 234 -23.44 -17.97 2.39
CA ASN A 234 -24.05 -19.13 3.03
C ASN A 234 -23.44 -20.48 2.58
N ARG A 235 -22.22 -20.48 2.07
CA ARG A 235 -21.44 -21.67 1.70
C ARG A 235 -20.65 -22.16 2.91
N VAL A 236 -21.41 -22.58 3.95
CA VAL A 236 -20.91 -22.83 5.31
C VAL A 236 -19.83 -23.91 5.34
N ASP A 237 -20.04 -25.03 4.64
CA ASP A 237 -19.09 -26.16 4.70
C ASP A 237 -17.75 -25.84 4.04
N GLU A 238 -17.77 -25.12 2.91
CA GLU A 238 -16.55 -24.69 2.23
C GLU A 238 -15.78 -23.66 3.07
N SER A 239 -16.49 -22.72 3.70
CA SER A 239 -15.89 -21.77 4.63
C SER A 239 -15.25 -22.46 5.83
N LEU A 240 -15.96 -23.46 6.40
CA LEU A 240 -15.47 -24.21 7.55
C LEU A 240 -14.17 -24.96 7.24
N GLU A 241 -14.07 -25.59 6.06
CA GLU A 241 -12.86 -26.29 5.63
C GLU A 241 -11.65 -25.35 5.62
N ILE A 242 -11.81 -24.15 5.04
CA ILE A 242 -10.74 -23.14 4.98
C ILE A 242 -10.35 -22.66 6.39
N GLN A 243 -11.32 -22.34 7.24
CA GLN A 243 -11.02 -21.79 8.57
C GLN A 243 -10.36 -22.84 9.47
N LEU A 244 -10.77 -24.12 9.41
CA LEU A 244 -10.11 -25.21 10.12
C LEU A 244 -8.70 -25.50 9.59
N HIS A 245 -8.45 -25.29 8.29
CA HIS A 245 -7.11 -25.38 7.76
C HIS A 245 -6.20 -24.27 8.32
N LEU A 246 -6.70 -23.02 8.31
CA LEU A 246 -5.98 -21.86 8.86
C LEU A 246 -5.72 -22.00 10.37
N GLU A 247 -6.66 -22.56 11.12
CA GLU A 247 -6.47 -22.86 12.55
C GLU A 247 -5.25 -23.77 12.74
N ARG A 248 -5.23 -24.95 12.08
CA ARG A 248 -4.12 -25.91 12.17
C ARG A 248 -2.77 -25.29 11.81
N GLU A 249 -2.72 -24.54 10.71
CA GLU A 249 -1.48 -23.87 10.29
C GLU A 249 -0.97 -22.86 11.32
N ARG A 250 -1.89 -22.09 11.93
CA ARG A 250 -1.55 -21.06 12.91
C ARG A 250 -1.16 -21.66 14.25
N GLU A 251 -1.80 -22.75 14.67
CA GLU A 251 -1.43 -23.51 15.86
C GLU A 251 -0.02 -24.10 15.70
N ALA A 252 0.26 -24.76 14.55
CA ALA A 252 1.57 -25.32 14.25
C ALA A 252 2.69 -24.24 14.24
N ALA A 253 2.34 -23.00 13.88
CA ALA A 253 3.25 -21.86 13.90
C ALA A 253 3.33 -21.13 15.26
N GLY A 254 2.51 -21.53 16.27
CA GLY A 254 2.46 -20.87 17.57
C GLY A 254 1.87 -19.45 17.55
N VAL A 255 1.07 -19.11 16.53
CA VAL A 255 0.48 -17.78 16.32
C VAL A 255 -1.04 -17.86 16.10
N PRO A 256 -1.82 -18.30 17.12
CA PRO A 256 -3.28 -18.40 17.01
C PRO A 256 -3.90 -17.06 16.59
N SER A 257 -5.07 -17.11 15.95
CA SER A 257 -5.72 -15.93 15.41
C SER A 257 -7.15 -15.76 15.94
N PRO A 258 -7.45 -14.68 16.65
CA PRO A 258 -8.79 -14.39 17.11
C PRO A 258 -9.80 -14.25 15.95
N TYR A 259 -9.35 -13.81 14.78
CA TYR A 259 -10.21 -13.71 13.59
C TYR A 259 -10.62 -15.07 13.02
N VAL A 260 -9.72 -16.06 13.06
CA VAL A 260 -10.07 -17.44 12.66
C VAL A 260 -11.05 -18.05 13.65
N PHE A 261 -10.83 -17.85 14.96
CA PHE A 261 -11.75 -18.33 15.99
C PHE A 261 -13.13 -17.67 15.90
N GLU A 262 -13.19 -16.38 15.53
CA GLU A 262 -14.47 -15.70 15.29
C GLU A 262 -15.26 -16.31 14.12
N GLU A 263 -14.60 -16.59 13.02
CA GLU A 263 -15.24 -17.25 11.87
C GLU A 263 -15.71 -18.66 12.23
N LEU A 264 -14.89 -19.44 12.94
CA LEU A 264 -15.27 -20.79 13.38
C LEU A 264 -16.45 -20.77 14.37
N GLU A 265 -16.50 -19.82 15.30
CA GLU A 265 -17.65 -19.60 16.18
C GLU A 265 -18.92 -19.38 15.35
N LEU A 266 -18.88 -18.44 14.39
CA LEU A 266 -20.05 -18.11 13.56
C LEU A 266 -20.49 -19.27 12.67
N LEU A 267 -19.55 -20.02 12.11
CA LEU A 267 -19.83 -21.16 11.24
C LEU A 267 -20.46 -22.33 12.00
N TYR A 268 -19.96 -22.68 13.20
CA TYR A 268 -20.55 -23.73 14.02
C TYR A 268 -21.93 -23.34 14.56
N ARG A 269 -22.12 -22.06 14.89
CA ARG A 269 -23.46 -21.56 15.26
C ARG A 269 -24.44 -21.66 14.10
N ALA A 270 -24.02 -21.33 12.87
CA ALA A 270 -24.84 -21.50 11.67
C ALA A 270 -25.21 -22.97 11.40
N LYS A 271 -24.37 -23.92 11.85
CA LYS A 271 -24.64 -25.37 11.78
C LYS A 271 -25.48 -25.92 12.97
N GLY A 272 -25.81 -25.08 13.95
CA GLY A 272 -26.52 -25.51 15.18
C GLY A 272 -25.64 -26.27 16.16
N ASP A 273 -24.32 -26.22 16.03
CA ASP A 273 -23.34 -26.83 16.90
C ASP A 273 -22.92 -25.89 18.03
N GLU A 274 -23.78 -25.63 18.97
CA GLU A 274 -23.52 -24.71 20.08
C GLU A 274 -22.31 -25.11 20.95
N PRO A 275 -22.02 -26.41 21.23
CA PRO A 275 -20.82 -26.76 21.98
C PRO A 275 -19.53 -26.28 21.31
N ARG A 276 -19.36 -26.50 19.98
CA ARG A 276 -18.17 -26.01 19.26
C ARG A 276 -18.19 -24.51 19.12
N ALA A 277 -19.31 -23.87 18.86
CA ALA A 277 -19.43 -22.42 18.82
C ALA A 277 -18.95 -21.77 20.13
N THR A 278 -19.39 -22.32 21.28
CA THR A 278 -18.96 -21.83 22.61
C THR A 278 -17.45 -22.01 22.81
N HIS A 279 -16.91 -23.17 22.44
CA HIS A 279 -15.46 -23.41 22.51
C HIS A 279 -14.65 -22.34 21.75
N TYR A 280 -15.03 -22.02 20.50
CA TYR A 280 -14.32 -21.01 19.72
C TYR A 280 -14.53 -19.59 20.23
N ALA A 281 -15.68 -19.28 20.81
CA ALA A 281 -15.89 -18.00 21.51
C ALA A 281 -14.91 -17.81 22.70
N GLU A 282 -14.65 -18.89 23.45
CA GLU A 282 -13.66 -18.87 24.56
C GLU A 282 -12.22 -18.69 24.04
N LEU A 283 -11.84 -19.43 22.98
CA LEU A 283 -10.52 -19.29 22.35
C LEU A 283 -10.29 -17.87 21.80
N LYS A 284 -11.29 -17.28 21.13
CA LYS A 284 -11.23 -15.88 20.68
C LYS A 284 -10.97 -14.93 21.83
N LYS A 285 -11.71 -15.07 22.94
CA LYS A 285 -11.55 -14.23 24.13
C LYS A 285 -10.16 -14.39 24.77
N ALA A 286 -9.60 -15.59 24.75
CA ALA A 286 -8.26 -15.84 25.27
C ALA A 286 -7.17 -15.23 24.40
N ALA A 287 -7.33 -15.29 23.07
CA ALA A 287 -6.38 -14.75 22.09
C ALA A 287 -6.41 -13.20 21.96
N THR A 288 -7.41 -12.54 22.54
CA THR A 288 -7.56 -11.06 22.49
C THR A 288 -6.99 -10.36 23.73
N LYS A 289 -6.56 -11.13 24.75
CA LYS A 289 -5.90 -10.63 25.97
C LYS A 289 -4.39 -10.50 25.77
#